data_c55c095811892568aaf59e3146e3ff29
#
_entry.id   c55c095811892568aaf59e3146e3ff29
#
_cell.length_a   1.000
_cell.length_b   1.000
_cell.length_c   1.000
_cell.angle_alpha   90.00
_cell.angle_beta   90.00
_cell.angle_gamma   90.00
#
_symmetry.space_group_name_H-M   'P 1'
#
loop_
_entity.id
_entity.type
_entity.pdbx_description
1 polymer ?
#
loop_
_entity_poly.entity_id
_entity_poly.type
_entity_poly.pdbx_seq_one_letter_code
_entity_poly.pdbx_strand_id
1 'polypeptide(L)'
;YRMSTINARFLYHKIDNFKKVLEEKTLIAKEYDKHFRNCSVRGQVIHSYHIYPILHKQRDKLISYAKEKGVELKCHYPLPVHKLPAYKTDKYSLPITDLVSSQQVSLPIYPGVDYKKVIEVVKQYD
;
A
#
# COMPACT_ATOMS: atom_id res chain seq x y z
N TYR A 1 21.72 1.91 18.28
CA TYR A 1 21.97 2.28 16.87
C TYR A 1 21.93 3.79 16.74
N ARG A 2 22.91 4.37 16.03
CA ARG A 2 22.97 5.81 15.77
C ARG A 2 22.71 6.05 14.28
N MET A 3 21.95 7.13 13.97
CA MET A 3 21.76 7.56 12.60
C MET A 3 23.08 8.14 12.05
N SER A 4 23.43 7.82 10.80
CA SER A 4 24.60 8.44 10.18
C SER A 4 24.38 9.94 9.95
N THR A 5 25.43 10.73 9.99
CA THR A 5 25.37 12.19 9.80
C THR A 5 24.76 12.55 8.44
N ILE A 6 25.06 11.80 7.40
CA ILE A 6 24.50 11.99 6.04
C ILE A 6 22.99 11.80 6.08
N ASN A 7 22.48 10.70 6.66
CA ASN A 7 21.06 10.44 6.76
C ASN A 7 20.34 11.50 7.61
N ALA A 8 20.95 11.94 8.70
CA ALA A 8 20.43 13.01 9.54
C ALA A 8 20.28 14.32 8.75
N ARG A 9 21.27 14.66 7.92
CA ARG A 9 21.23 15.86 7.08
C ARG A 9 20.13 15.79 6.02
N PHE A 10 19.96 14.65 5.36
CA PHE A 10 18.85 14.44 4.41
C PHE A 10 17.49 14.57 5.08
N LEU A 11 17.31 13.97 6.24
CA LEU A 11 16.04 14.06 6.98
C LEU A 11 15.76 15.49 7.43
N TYR A 12 16.77 16.21 7.90
CA TYR A 12 16.64 17.61 8.30
C TYR A 12 16.07 18.49 7.17
N HIS A 13 16.57 18.32 5.93
CA HIS A 13 16.03 19.05 4.78
C HIS A 13 14.65 18.57 4.29
N LYS A 14 14.27 17.32 4.59
CA LYS A 14 12.98 16.78 4.18
C LYS A 14 11.85 17.07 5.15
N ILE A 15 12.16 17.33 6.42
CA ILE A 15 11.15 17.45 7.48
C ILE A 15 10.21 18.64 7.26
N ASP A 16 10.72 19.73 6.69
CA ASP A 16 9.93 20.94 6.42
C ASP A 16 8.82 20.69 5.38
N ASN A 17 9.05 19.75 4.44
CA ASN A 17 8.08 19.36 3.43
C ASN A 17 7.17 18.20 3.87
N PHE A 18 7.42 17.60 5.04
CA PHE A 18 6.69 16.40 5.46
C PHE A 18 5.18 16.62 5.59
N LYS A 19 4.77 17.76 6.14
CA LYS A 19 3.36 18.12 6.29
C LYS A 19 2.66 18.19 4.94
N LYS A 20 3.25 18.86 3.95
CA LYS A 20 2.72 18.95 2.59
C LYS A 20 2.58 17.58 1.93
N VAL A 21 3.61 16.73 2.05
CA VAL A 21 3.57 15.34 1.56
C VAL A 21 2.42 14.56 2.19
N LEU A 22 2.19 14.72 3.49
CA LEU A 22 1.11 14.04 4.19
C LEU A 22 -0.27 14.54 3.75
N GLU A 23 -0.43 15.84 3.55
CA GLU A 23 -1.65 16.46 3.03
C GLU A 23 -1.99 15.94 1.62
N GLU A 24 -1.02 15.91 0.71
CA GLU A 24 -1.20 15.37 -0.65
C GLU A 24 -1.59 13.89 -0.62
N LYS A 25 -0.90 13.06 0.16
CA LYS A 25 -1.26 11.64 0.32
C LYS A 25 -2.66 11.46 0.91
N THR A 26 -3.05 12.32 1.84
CA THR A 26 -4.40 12.30 2.43
C THR A 26 -5.47 12.63 1.38
N LEU A 27 -5.22 13.59 0.48
CA LEU A 27 -6.13 13.90 -0.62
C LEU A 27 -6.26 12.73 -1.59
N ILE A 28 -5.13 12.11 -1.98
CA ILE A 28 -5.13 10.92 -2.85
C ILE A 28 -5.92 9.77 -2.19
N ALA A 29 -5.69 9.52 -0.91
CA ALA A 29 -6.40 8.49 -0.17
C ALA A 29 -7.92 8.73 -0.13
N LYS A 30 -8.35 9.98 0.08
CA LYS A 30 -9.77 10.35 0.03
C LYS A 30 -10.39 10.11 -1.34
N GLU A 31 -9.64 10.35 -2.42
CA GLU A 31 -10.12 10.04 -3.78
C GLU A 31 -10.25 8.52 -3.99
N TYR A 32 -9.25 7.74 -3.57
CA TYR A 32 -9.34 6.27 -3.61
C TYR A 32 -10.52 5.73 -2.80
N ASP A 33 -10.81 6.32 -1.63
CA ASP A 33 -11.92 5.90 -0.75
C ASP A 33 -13.30 6.03 -1.38
N LYS A 34 -13.46 6.88 -2.40
CA LYS A 34 -14.71 7.00 -3.16
C LYS A 34 -14.96 5.79 -4.07
N HIS A 35 -13.92 5.02 -4.39
CA HIS A 35 -13.96 3.95 -5.39
C HIS A 35 -13.59 2.58 -4.81
N PHE A 36 -12.72 2.53 -3.81
CA PHE A 36 -12.18 1.29 -3.26
C PHE A 36 -12.36 1.21 -1.76
N ARG A 37 -12.62 0.00 -1.27
CA ARG A 37 -12.61 -0.26 0.16
C ARG A 37 -11.18 -0.51 0.63
N ASN A 38 -10.61 0.47 1.31
CA ASN A 38 -9.31 0.31 1.98
C ASN A 38 -9.43 -0.70 3.11
N CYS A 39 -8.49 -1.64 3.19
CA CYS A 39 -8.44 -2.65 4.24
C CYS A 39 -7.59 -2.25 5.46
N SER A 40 -7.06 -1.02 5.50
CA SER A 40 -6.39 -0.49 6.70
C SER A 40 -7.37 -0.16 7.80
N VAL A 41 -6.96 -0.35 9.04
CA VAL A 41 -7.70 0.13 10.20
C VAL A 41 -7.70 1.67 10.21
N ARG A 42 -8.88 2.26 10.29
CA ARG A 42 -9.05 3.71 10.41
C ARG A 42 -9.72 4.03 11.74
N GLY A 43 -9.09 4.88 12.50
CA GLY A 43 -9.62 5.46 13.72
C GLY A 43 -9.51 6.99 13.68
N GLN A 44 -9.66 7.65 14.81
CA GLN A 44 -9.46 9.10 14.99
C GLN A 44 -7.96 9.45 15.05
N VAL A 45 -7.18 8.96 14.07
CA VAL A 45 -5.73 9.17 14.01
C VAL A 45 -5.34 9.80 12.68
N ILE A 46 -4.29 10.61 12.69
CA ILE A 46 -3.66 11.11 11.47
C ILE A 46 -2.90 9.93 10.84
N HIS A 47 -3.37 9.47 9.67
CA HIS A 47 -2.76 8.35 8.98
C HIS A 47 -1.64 8.82 8.05
N SER A 48 -0.47 8.17 8.08
CA SER A 48 0.67 8.54 7.24
C SER A 48 0.56 8.06 5.79
N TYR A 49 -0.39 7.17 5.51
CA TYR A 49 -0.57 6.53 4.20
C TYR A 49 0.75 6.02 3.61
N HIS A 50 1.48 5.21 4.40
CA HIS A 50 2.67 4.53 3.92
C HIS A 50 2.34 3.67 2.70
N ILE A 51 1.26 2.90 2.79
CA ILE A 51 0.65 2.13 1.70
C ILE A 51 -0.86 2.38 1.69
N TYR A 52 -1.52 2.13 0.53
CA TYR A 52 -2.97 2.12 0.40
C TYR A 52 -3.42 0.73 -0.07
N PRO A 53 -3.74 -0.19 0.86
CA PRO A 53 -4.08 -1.57 0.53
C PRO A 53 -5.56 -1.73 0.23
N ILE A 54 -5.88 -2.50 -0.81
CA ILE A 54 -7.21 -3.02 -1.13
C ILE A 54 -7.16 -4.54 -1.23
N LEU A 55 -8.31 -5.20 -1.22
CA LEU A 55 -8.41 -6.64 -1.47
C LEU A 55 -9.01 -6.88 -2.85
N HIS A 56 -8.38 -7.75 -3.63
CA HIS A 56 -8.86 -8.15 -4.94
C HIS A 56 -8.68 -9.65 -5.15
N LYS A 57 -9.74 -10.37 -5.52
CA LYS A 57 -9.74 -11.85 -5.66
C LYS A 57 -8.71 -12.35 -6.68
N GLN A 58 -8.50 -11.60 -7.75
CA GLN A 58 -7.53 -11.92 -8.80
C GLN A 58 -6.31 -11.00 -8.74
N ARG A 59 -5.77 -10.78 -7.54
CA ARG A 59 -4.67 -9.85 -7.26
C ARG A 59 -3.52 -9.91 -8.28
N ASP A 60 -2.99 -11.10 -8.55
CA ASP A 60 -1.79 -11.25 -9.40
C ASP A 60 -2.08 -10.90 -10.86
N LYS A 61 -3.30 -11.23 -11.33
CA LYS A 61 -3.75 -10.83 -12.67
C LYS A 61 -3.97 -9.32 -12.76
N LEU A 62 -4.58 -8.72 -11.73
CA LEU A 62 -4.74 -7.26 -11.65
C LEU A 62 -3.39 -6.55 -11.69
N ILE A 63 -2.38 -7.04 -10.94
CA ILE A 63 -1.03 -6.48 -10.95
C ILE A 63 -0.42 -6.53 -12.36
N SER A 64 -0.54 -7.68 -13.05
CA SER A 64 -0.04 -7.84 -14.42
C SER A 64 -0.74 -6.90 -15.40
N TYR A 65 -2.07 -6.85 -15.36
CA TYR A 65 -2.87 -5.96 -16.19
C TYR A 65 -2.53 -4.47 -15.98
N ALA A 66 -2.47 -4.05 -14.72
CA ALA A 66 -2.14 -2.67 -14.39
C ALA A 66 -0.75 -2.27 -14.88
N LYS A 67 0.22 -3.18 -14.79
CA LYS A 67 1.57 -2.98 -15.32
C LYS A 67 1.57 -2.74 -16.83
N GLU A 68 0.79 -3.50 -17.61
CA GLU A 68 0.63 -3.30 -19.06
C GLU A 68 0.03 -1.92 -19.39
N LYS A 69 -0.82 -1.38 -18.51
CA LYS A 69 -1.39 -0.03 -18.62
C LYS A 69 -0.50 1.07 -18.05
N GLY A 70 0.72 0.72 -17.59
CA GLY A 70 1.69 1.66 -17.03
C GLY A 70 1.34 2.13 -15.62
N VAL A 71 0.63 1.29 -14.84
CA VAL A 71 0.35 1.50 -13.41
C VAL A 71 1.04 0.41 -12.60
N GLU A 72 1.95 0.80 -11.70
CA GLU A 72 2.68 -0.13 -10.85
C GLU A 72 1.91 -0.39 -9.54
N LEU A 73 1.28 -1.56 -9.44
CA LEU A 73 0.69 -2.06 -8.20
C LEU A 73 1.67 -2.97 -7.48
N LYS A 74 1.64 -2.99 -6.14
CA LYS A 74 2.56 -3.80 -5.32
C LYS A 74 1.81 -4.69 -4.32
N CYS A 75 2.40 -5.83 -4.00
CA CYS A 75 1.91 -6.72 -2.94
C CYS A 75 2.78 -6.59 -1.69
N HIS A 76 2.19 -6.21 -0.55
CA HIS A 76 2.86 -6.08 0.75
C HIS A 76 2.12 -6.90 1.82
N TYR A 77 2.40 -8.21 1.99
CA TYR A 77 3.41 -9.06 1.36
C TYR A 77 2.75 -10.33 0.83
N PRO A 78 3.33 -11.04 -0.15
CA PRO A 78 2.67 -12.18 -0.80
C PRO A 78 2.50 -13.39 0.10
N LEU A 79 3.39 -13.55 1.09
CA LEU A 79 3.34 -14.64 2.08
C LEU A 79 3.23 -14.07 3.49
N PRO A 80 2.31 -14.59 4.31
CA PRO A 80 2.22 -14.22 5.72
C PRO A 80 3.39 -14.84 6.51
N VAL A 81 3.76 -14.22 7.63
CA VAL A 81 4.95 -14.56 8.42
C VAL A 81 4.98 -16.05 8.81
N HIS A 82 3.85 -16.62 9.23
CA HIS A 82 3.77 -18.05 9.64
C HIS A 82 4.00 -19.05 8.49
N LYS A 83 3.96 -18.58 7.23
CA LYS A 83 4.26 -19.40 6.04
C LYS A 83 5.65 -19.15 5.46
N LEU A 84 6.40 -18.21 6.00
CA LEU A 84 7.78 -18.00 5.58
C LEU A 84 8.65 -19.20 5.96
N PRO A 85 9.60 -19.64 5.12
CA PRO A 85 10.43 -20.82 5.38
C PRO A 85 11.10 -20.81 6.76
N ALA A 86 11.56 -19.63 7.23
CA ALA A 86 12.21 -19.47 8.53
C ALA A 86 11.28 -19.64 9.73
N TYR A 87 9.97 -19.46 9.55
CA TYR A 87 8.96 -19.44 10.63
C TYR A 87 7.83 -20.43 10.37
N LYS A 88 7.95 -21.26 9.34
CA LYS A 88 6.90 -22.23 8.98
C LYS A 88 6.58 -23.12 10.17
N THR A 89 5.30 -23.15 10.54
CA THR A 89 4.80 -23.97 11.64
C THR A 89 3.34 -24.36 11.36
N ASP A 90 3.02 -25.60 11.67
CA ASP A 90 1.64 -26.13 11.58
C ASP A 90 0.83 -25.87 12.87
N LYS A 91 1.45 -25.20 13.86
CA LYS A 91 0.82 -24.89 15.16
C LYS A 91 -0.32 -23.87 15.08
N TYR A 92 -0.35 -23.04 14.02
CA TYR A 92 -1.31 -21.95 13.90
C TYR A 92 -2.12 -22.07 12.61
N SER A 93 -3.46 -21.99 12.76
CA SER A 93 -4.38 -21.78 11.66
C SER A 93 -4.83 -20.33 11.67
N LEU A 94 -4.48 -19.57 10.64
CA LEU A 94 -4.77 -18.13 10.54
C LEU A 94 -5.50 -17.82 9.21
N PRO A 95 -6.76 -18.30 9.07
CA PRO A 95 -7.47 -18.24 7.79
C PRO A 95 -7.71 -16.81 7.28
N ILE A 96 -7.95 -15.86 8.17
CA ILE A 96 -8.12 -14.44 7.78
C ILE A 96 -6.79 -13.85 7.27
N THR A 97 -5.68 -14.16 7.93
CA THR A 97 -4.35 -13.71 7.48
C THR A 97 -4.01 -14.30 6.11
N ASP A 98 -4.33 -15.57 5.89
CA ASP A 98 -4.13 -16.24 4.61
C ASP A 98 -4.97 -15.62 3.51
N LEU A 99 -6.24 -15.36 3.77
CA LEU A 99 -7.14 -14.69 2.84
C LEU A 99 -6.63 -13.30 2.47
N VAL A 100 -6.32 -12.47 3.47
CA VAL A 100 -5.81 -11.11 3.24
C VAL A 100 -4.51 -11.14 2.47
N SER A 101 -3.56 -12.00 2.85
CA SER A 101 -2.27 -12.12 2.17
C SER A 101 -2.41 -12.57 0.71
N SER A 102 -3.41 -13.41 0.39
CA SER A 102 -3.66 -13.86 -0.99
C SER A 102 -4.32 -12.80 -1.88
N GLN A 103 -5.02 -11.83 -1.30
CA GLN A 103 -5.83 -10.85 -2.04
C GLN A 103 -5.33 -9.41 -1.95
N GLN A 104 -4.45 -9.10 -0.98
CA GLN A 104 -3.99 -7.74 -0.75
C GLN A 104 -3.13 -7.25 -1.91
N VAL A 105 -3.48 -6.06 -2.42
CA VAL A 105 -2.69 -5.27 -3.36
C VAL A 105 -2.66 -3.82 -2.90
N SER A 106 -1.51 -3.16 -3.04
CA SER A 106 -1.33 -1.77 -2.65
C SER A 106 -1.35 -0.88 -3.88
N LEU A 107 -2.22 0.12 -3.85
CA LEU A 107 -2.26 1.18 -4.85
C LEU A 107 -1.11 2.17 -4.59
N PRO A 108 -0.53 2.78 -5.63
CA PRO A 108 0.51 3.78 -5.48
C PRO A 108 -0.03 5.02 -4.76
N ILE A 109 0.67 5.49 -3.72
CA ILE A 109 0.28 6.64 -2.92
C ILE A 109 1.49 7.48 -2.53
N TYR A 110 1.81 8.46 -3.38
CA TYR A 110 2.92 9.40 -3.20
C TYR A 110 2.59 10.73 -3.88
N PRO A 111 3.23 11.84 -3.50
CA PRO A 111 3.03 13.13 -4.15
C PRO A 111 3.25 13.08 -5.66
N GLY A 112 2.29 13.64 -6.42
CA GLY A 112 2.36 13.69 -7.88
C GLY A 112 1.94 12.40 -8.60
N VAL A 113 1.44 11.37 -7.89
CA VAL A 113 0.87 10.18 -8.55
C VAL A 113 -0.38 10.55 -9.35
N ASP A 114 -0.50 10.03 -10.57
CA ASP A 114 -1.72 10.11 -11.35
C ASP A 114 -2.77 9.12 -10.81
N TYR A 115 -3.39 9.51 -9.70
CA TYR A 115 -4.41 8.69 -9.02
C TYR A 115 -5.66 8.47 -9.88
N LYS A 116 -5.96 9.37 -10.82
CA LYS A 116 -7.11 9.22 -11.74
C LYS A 116 -6.89 8.04 -12.68
N LYS A 117 -5.69 7.97 -13.28
CA LYS A 117 -5.28 6.83 -14.09
C LYS A 117 -5.28 5.53 -13.29
N VAL A 118 -4.81 5.56 -12.04
CA VAL A 118 -4.85 4.37 -11.17
C VAL A 118 -6.29 3.89 -10.96
N ILE A 119 -7.21 4.81 -10.62
CA ILE A 119 -8.63 4.49 -10.43
C ILE A 119 -9.23 3.89 -11.70
N GLU A 120 -8.99 4.52 -12.84
CA GLU A 120 -9.49 4.07 -14.13
C GLU A 120 -9.02 2.65 -14.46
N VAL A 121 -7.71 2.40 -14.38
CA VAL A 121 -7.11 1.10 -14.71
C VAL A 121 -7.62 -0.01 -13.78
N VAL A 122 -7.72 0.24 -12.48
CA VAL A 122 -8.23 -0.78 -11.54
C VAL A 122 -9.71 -1.06 -11.78
N LYS A 123 -10.53 -0.04 -12.02
CA LYS A 123 -11.97 -0.22 -12.31
C LYS A 123 -12.27 -0.87 -13.67
N GLN A 124 -11.40 -0.72 -14.65
CA GLN A 124 -11.54 -1.40 -15.95
C GLN A 124 -11.26 -2.90 -15.87
N TYR A 125 -10.56 -3.34 -14.84
CA TYR A 125 -10.27 -4.75 -14.62
C TYR A 125 -11.39 -5.49 -13.86
N ASP A 126 -12.15 -4.80 -13.02
CA ASP A 126 -13.29 -5.35 -12.24
C ASP A 126 -14.51 -5.60 -13.13
#